data_bb4e143336567813b2919b5d8a224ed6
#
_entry.id   bb4e143336567813b2919b5d8a224ed6
#
_cell.length_a   1.000
_cell.length_b   1.000
_cell.length_c   1.000
_cell.angle_alpha   90.00
_cell.angle_beta   90.00
_cell.angle_gamma   90.00
#
_symmetry.space_group_name_H-M   'P 1'
#
loop_
_entity.id
_entity.type
_entity.pdbx_description
1 polymer ?
#
loop_
_entity_poly.entity_id
_entity_poly.type
_entity_poly.pdbx_seq_one_letter_code
_entity_poly.pdbx_strand_id
1 'polypeptide(L)'
;MIAPYLSLITLLFSTSCAPPRERTAPDQFPSQSGIVSIIGNFDRFTTDEMGNIYALTGDVLELYDKQGRFVIRNSVKTFGRIASIDATFSLKPMVFSPEQGLLAVLDNTLSVQGSVITLSRQFPQVVQAAMSVQNNFWLFDERELSILRVDGQLRPLSNTGRLDQLLGFTPRPTGMHEHDGWLYVNDPLNGILVFDLFGTYARTIPITGILGFQVRGQEMYFFKDGGLHVYDMQSFETRQVVLPQEPAQVREARIERGIFYTLLKDRITTAPVPPGQ
;
A
#
# COMPACT_ATOMS: atom_id res chain seq x y z
N MET A 1 65.31 61.84 -44.82
CA MET A 1 63.89 61.74 -45.13
C MET A 1 63.25 60.82 -44.14
N ILE A 2 62.40 61.36 -43.33
CA ILE A 2 62.02 60.90 -42.01
C ILE A 2 60.69 60.10 -42.12
N ALA A 3 60.70 58.87 -41.69
CA ALA A 3 59.43 58.07 -41.54
C ALA A 3 58.97 58.14 -40.08
N PRO A 4 57.65 58.31 -39.78
CA PRO A 4 57.16 58.28 -38.40
C PRO A 4 56.70 56.85 -38.03
N TYR A 5 57.08 56.43 -36.84
CA TYR A 5 56.64 55.23 -36.17
C TYR A 5 55.20 55.40 -35.70
N LEU A 6 54.34 54.46 -36.07
CA LEU A 6 52.99 54.38 -35.55
C LEU A 6 52.98 53.34 -34.44
N SER A 7 52.77 53.81 -33.20
CA SER A 7 52.73 52.97 -32.01
C SER A 7 51.30 52.41 -31.83
N LEU A 8 51.17 51.07 -31.93
CA LEU A 8 49.93 50.36 -31.76
C LEU A 8 49.77 49.99 -30.26
N ILE A 9 48.85 50.69 -29.60
CA ILE A 9 48.46 50.38 -28.20
C ILE A 9 47.46 49.22 -28.22
N THR A 10 47.86 48.03 -27.75
CA THR A 10 47.00 46.85 -27.58
C THR A 10 46.36 46.96 -26.20
N LEU A 11 45.02 47.20 -26.14
CA LEU A 11 44.23 47.12 -24.94
C LEU A 11 43.91 45.65 -24.64
N LEU A 12 44.51 45.09 -23.58
CA LEU A 12 44.18 43.79 -23.04
C LEU A 12 42.90 43.91 -22.16
N PHE A 13 41.74 43.46 -22.66
CA PHE A 13 40.57 43.23 -21.83
C PHE A 13 40.73 41.90 -21.09
N SER A 14 40.99 41.96 -19.80
CA SER A 14 40.90 40.80 -18.90
C SER A 14 39.44 40.52 -18.55
N THR A 15 38.81 39.54 -19.23
CA THR A 15 37.51 39.01 -18.80
C THR A 15 37.73 38.13 -17.59
N SER A 16 37.36 38.59 -16.45
CA SER A 16 37.28 37.83 -15.21
C SER A 16 36.07 36.91 -15.30
N CYS A 17 36.32 35.63 -15.61
CA CYS A 17 35.33 34.56 -15.48
C CYS A 17 35.20 34.21 -13.99
N ALA A 18 34.12 34.63 -13.34
CA ALA A 18 33.78 34.13 -12.01
C ALA A 18 33.35 32.65 -12.15
N PRO A 19 33.83 31.74 -11.30
CA PRO A 19 33.38 30.35 -11.33
C PRO A 19 31.88 30.27 -10.97
N PRO A 20 31.12 29.32 -11.60
CA PRO A 20 29.74 29.14 -11.26
C PRO A 20 29.62 28.73 -9.80
N ARG A 21 28.75 29.43 -9.05
CA ARG A 21 28.36 29.04 -7.69
C ARG A 21 27.81 27.62 -7.74
N GLU A 22 28.54 26.66 -7.21
CA GLU A 22 28.00 25.37 -6.85
C GLU A 22 26.78 25.57 -5.94
N ARG A 23 25.61 25.16 -6.41
CA ARG A 23 24.46 24.98 -5.54
C ARG A 23 24.83 23.88 -4.57
N THR A 24 25.12 24.25 -3.33
CA THR A 24 25.18 23.31 -2.22
C THR A 24 23.89 22.52 -2.21
N ALA A 25 24.02 21.20 -2.42
CA ALA A 25 22.92 20.28 -2.18
C ALA A 25 22.42 20.48 -0.73
N PRO A 26 21.10 20.38 -0.47
CA PRO A 26 20.62 20.50 0.90
C PRO A 26 21.32 19.46 1.77
N ASP A 27 21.77 19.91 2.96
CA ASP A 27 22.48 19.12 3.95
C ASP A 27 21.83 17.74 4.10
N GLN A 28 22.54 16.71 3.69
CA GLN A 28 22.21 15.33 4.04
C GLN A 28 22.49 15.21 5.54
N PHE A 29 21.43 15.22 6.34
CA PHE A 29 21.53 14.81 7.73
C PHE A 29 22.19 13.42 7.77
N PRO A 30 23.15 13.18 8.68
CA PRO A 30 23.82 11.90 8.80
C PRO A 30 22.75 10.84 9.11
N SER A 31 22.56 9.89 8.19
CA SER A 31 21.68 8.75 8.35
C SER A 31 22.16 7.93 9.55
N GLN A 32 21.38 7.98 10.63
CA GLN A 32 21.47 6.95 11.66
C GLN A 32 21.22 5.60 10.95
N SER A 33 22.19 4.72 11.05
CA SER A 33 22.30 3.44 10.36
C SER A 33 20.95 2.79 9.94
N GLY A 34 20.63 2.90 8.66
CA GLY A 34 19.62 2.03 8.03
C GLY A 34 18.17 2.49 8.07
N ILE A 35 17.80 3.59 8.75
CA ILE A 35 16.42 4.09 8.78
C ILE A 35 16.22 5.16 7.71
N VAL A 36 15.25 4.93 6.81
CA VAL A 36 14.81 5.92 5.83
C VAL A 36 13.48 6.51 6.30
N SER A 37 13.30 7.82 6.11
CA SER A 37 12.07 8.53 6.48
C SER A 37 11.46 9.23 5.27
N ILE A 38 10.19 8.95 5.00
CA ILE A 38 9.36 9.62 3.99
C ILE A 38 8.43 10.57 4.75
N ILE A 39 8.70 11.87 4.64
CA ILE A 39 7.95 12.90 5.38
C ILE A 39 6.62 13.17 4.69
N GLY A 40 5.54 13.12 5.44
CA GLY A 40 4.18 13.41 4.95
C GLY A 40 3.10 12.97 5.94
N ASN A 41 1.94 13.63 5.87
CA ASN A 41 0.76 13.27 6.67
C ASN A 41 -0.09 12.28 5.88
N PHE A 42 0.28 11.01 5.91
CA PHE A 42 -0.41 9.96 5.18
C PHE A 42 -1.59 9.42 5.99
N ASP A 43 -2.72 9.19 5.33
CA ASP A 43 -3.90 8.57 5.93
C ASP A 43 -3.65 7.08 6.17
N ARG A 44 -3.05 6.40 5.20
CA ARG A 44 -2.63 5.00 5.23
C ARG A 44 -1.52 4.72 4.23
N PHE A 45 -0.96 3.54 4.30
CA PHE A 45 -0.04 3.05 3.28
C PHE A 45 -0.23 1.54 3.09
N THR A 46 0.32 1.03 2.00
CA THR A 46 0.52 -0.40 1.79
C THR A 46 1.85 -0.64 1.09
N THR A 47 2.30 -1.88 1.10
CA THR A 47 3.51 -2.31 0.41
C THR A 47 3.17 -3.45 -0.55
N ASP A 48 3.89 -3.53 -1.67
CA ASP A 48 3.88 -4.71 -2.51
C ASP A 48 5.00 -5.69 -2.11
N GLU A 49 5.01 -6.86 -2.72
CA GLU A 49 6.02 -7.90 -2.47
C GLU A 49 7.45 -7.49 -2.88
N MET A 50 7.61 -6.44 -3.68
CA MET A 50 8.92 -5.88 -4.05
C MET A 50 9.44 -4.89 -3.00
N GLY A 51 8.60 -4.48 -2.06
CA GLY A 51 8.88 -3.48 -1.03
C GLY A 51 8.62 -2.04 -1.49
N ASN A 52 7.95 -1.83 -2.62
CA ASN A 52 7.47 -0.51 -2.99
C ASN A 52 6.38 -0.06 -2.03
N ILE A 53 6.32 1.24 -1.75
CA ILE A 53 5.41 1.84 -0.79
C ILE A 53 4.36 2.66 -1.55
N TYR A 54 3.10 2.35 -1.33
CA TYR A 54 1.96 3.12 -1.84
C TYR A 54 1.36 3.89 -0.67
N ALA A 55 1.57 5.20 -0.63
CA ALA A 55 1.11 6.09 0.42
C ALA A 55 -0.09 6.91 -0.06
N LEU A 56 -1.13 7.01 0.76
CA LEU A 56 -2.39 7.68 0.42
C LEU A 56 -2.63 8.88 1.32
N THR A 57 -3.02 9.99 0.70
CA THR A 57 -3.55 11.18 1.39
C THR A 57 -4.81 11.65 0.64
N GLY A 58 -5.99 11.41 1.21
CA GLY A 58 -7.27 11.71 0.56
C GLY A 58 -7.47 10.92 -0.74
N ASP A 59 -7.40 11.60 -1.87
CA ASP A 59 -7.47 11.05 -3.23
C ASP A 59 -6.10 11.01 -3.94
N VAL A 60 -5.03 11.38 -3.24
CA VAL A 60 -3.67 11.42 -3.79
C VAL A 60 -2.93 10.16 -3.39
N LEU A 61 -2.48 9.40 -4.38
CA LEU A 61 -1.63 8.24 -4.22
C LEU A 61 -0.20 8.57 -4.63
N GLU A 62 0.76 8.23 -3.77
CA GLU A 62 2.19 8.39 -4.00
C GLU A 62 2.87 7.02 -3.98
N LEU A 63 3.76 6.79 -4.95
CA LEU A 63 4.60 5.61 -5.03
C LEU A 63 6.03 5.98 -4.64
N TYR A 64 6.59 5.19 -3.75
CA TYR A 64 8.00 5.23 -3.37
C TYR A 64 8.62 3.85 -3.61
N ASP A 65 9.89 3.82 -4.00
CA ASP A 65 10.61 2.56 -4.12
C ASP A 65 10.99 1.98 -2.74
N LYS A 66 11.53 0.78 -2.72
CA LYS A 66 11.97 0.09 -1.50
C LYS A 66 13.07 0.82 -0.72
N GLN A 67 13.73 1.82 -1.32
CA GLN A 67 14.68 2.71 -0.66
C GLN A 67 14.03 3.98 -0.12
N GLY A 68 12.70 4.13 -0.25
CA GLY A 68 11.96 5.31 0.17
C GLY A 68 12.12 6.51 -0.75
N ARG A 69 12.65 6.33 -1.96
CA ARG A 69 12.77 7.40 -2.95
C ARG A 69 11.45 7.58 -3.68
N PHE A 70 11.02 8.82 -3.78
CA PHE A 70 9.81 9.17 -4.52
C PHE A 70 9.92 8.75 -5.99
N VAL A 71 8.91 8.05 -6.49
CA VAL A 71 8.80 7.61 -7.88
C VAL A 71 7.81 8.46 -8.63
N ILE A 72 6.57 8.50 -8.19
CA ILE A 72 5.48 9.21 -8.87
C ILE A 72 4.33 9.52 -7.92
N ARG A 73 3.52 10.52 -8.28
CA ARG A 73 2.27 10.88 -7.62
C ARG A 73 1.15 10.93 -8.65
N ASN A 74 0.00 10.41 -8.31
CA ASN A 74 -1.22 10.60 -9.08
C ASN A 74 -2.38 10.97 -8.15
N SER A 75 -3.22 11.90 -8.62
CA SER A 75 -4.48 12.25 -7.96
C SER A 75 -5.64 11.71 -8.81
N VAL A 76 -6.35 10.74 -8.27
CA VAL A 76 -7.50 10.13 -8.94
C VAL A 76 -8.77 10.85 -8.51
N LYS A 77 -8.87 12.15 -8.79
CA LYS A 77 -9.96 13.03 -8.32
C LYS A 77 -11.38 12.50 -8.61
N THR A 78 -11.54 11.75 -9.70
CA THR A 78 -12.82 11.14 -10.06
C THR A 78 -13.25 10.01 -9.13
N PHE A 79 -12.32 9.47 -8.34
CA PHE A 79 -12.59 8.40 -7.37
C PHE A 79 -13.19 8.92 -6.06
N GLY A 80 -13.07 10.22 -5.78
CA GLY A 80 -13.35 10.70 -4.43
C GLY A 80 -12.40 10.07 -3.40
N ARG A 81 -12.90 9.75 -2.22
CA ARG A 81 -12.09 9.15 -1.17
C ARG A 81 -11.76 7.68 -1.50
N ILE A 82 -10.49 7.37 -1.62
CA ILE A 82 -10.00 6.00 -1.75
C ILE A 82 -10.04 5.34 -0.36
N ALA A 83 -10.80 4.25 -0.23
CA ALA A 83 -10.93 3.52 1.04
C ALA A 83 -9.89 2.42 1.18
N SER A 84 -9.49 1.78 0.09
CA SER A 84 -8.49 0.72 0.12
C SER A 84 -7.56 0.75 -1.09
N ILE A 85 -6.34 0.28 -0.85
CA ILE A 85 -5.32 0.01 -1.86
C ILE A 85 -4.93 -1.45 -1.68
N ASP A 86 -5.11 -2.25 -2.71
CA ASP A 86 -4.62 -3.63 -2.76
C ASP A 86 -3.41 -3.70 -3.69
N ALA A 87 -2.24 -3.92 -3.11
CA ALA A 87 -0.98 -4.06 -3.83
C ALA A 87 -0.48 -5.52 -3.85
N THR A 88 -1.40 -6.49 -3.75
CA THR A 88 -1.10 -7.93 -3.83
C THR A 88 -0.29 -8.27 -5.08
N PHE A 89 -0.64 -7.67 -6.21
CA PHE A 89 0.14 -7.82 -7.44
C PHE A 89 1.02 -6.58 -7.63
N SER A 90 2.32 -6.77 -7.46
CA SER A 90 3.32 -5.73 -7.68
C SER A 90 3.14 -5.08 -9.06
N LEU A 91 3.26 -3.75 -9.10
CA LEU A 91 3.09 -2.92 -10.29
C LEU A 91 1.66 -2.87 -10.88
N LYS A 92 0.68 -3.47 -10.20
CA LYS A 92 -0.74 -3.41 -10.56
C LYS A 92 -1.62 -3.19 -9.33
N PRO A 93 -1.41 -2.12 -8.55
CA PRO A 93 -2.24 -1.87 -7.39
C PRO A 93 -3.69 -1.59 -7.81
N MET A 94 -4.63 -2.12 -7.05
CA MET A 94 -6.03 -1.79 -7.18
C MET A 94 -6.41 -0.74 -6.14
N VAL A 95 -7.21 0.24 -6.55
CA VAL A 95 -7.83 1.21 -5.66
C VAL A 95 -9.34 1.05 -5.67
N PHE A 96 -9.95 1.21 -4.51
CA PHE A 96 -11.39 1.08 -4.35
C PHE A 96 -11.99 2.23 -3.55
N SER A 97 -13.09 2.79 -4.05
CA SER A 97 -13.89 3.83 -3.41
C SER A 97 -15.34 3.33 -3.26
N PRO A 98 -15.75 2.81 -2.09
CA PRO A 98 -17.10 2.32 -1.88
C PRO A 98 -18.15 3.43 -1.97
N GLU A 99 -17.85 4.65 -1.51
CA GLU A 99 -18.75 5.80 -1.57
C GLU A 99 -19.19 6.14 -3.01
N GLN A 100 -18.28 5.95 -3.97
CA GLN A 100 -18.55 6.18 -5.40
C GLN A 100 -18.89 4.88 -6.14
N GLY A 101 -18.71 3.72 -5.51
CA GLY A 101 -18.86 2.42 -6.15
C GLY A 101 -17.86 2.23 -7.30
N LEU A 102 -16.62 2.74 -7.14
CA LEU A 102 -15.59 2.73 -8.16
C LEU A 102 -14.41 1.85 -7.77
N LEU A 103 -13.94 1.08 -8.74
CA LEU A 103 -12.74 0.26 -8.64
C LEU A 103 -11.85 0.52 -9.86
N ALA A 104 -10.54 0.62 -9.68
CA ALA A 104 -9.58 0.66 -10.78
C ALA A 104 -8.31 -0.10 -10.44
N VAL A 105 -7.76 -0.73 -11.47
CA VAL A 105 -6.39 -1.24 -11.46
C VAL A 105 -5.49 -0.15 -12.04
N LEU A 106 -4.39 0.12 -11.36
CA LEU A 106 -3.40 1.10 -11.80
C LEU A 106 -2.18 0.37 -12.35
N ASP A 107 -1.42 1.06 -13.19
CA ASP A 107 -0.12 0.60 -13.66
C ASP A 107 1.02 1.10 -12.73
N ASN A 108 2.26 0.83 -13.12
CA ASN A 108 3.46 1.27 -12.39
C ASN A 108 3.69 2.80 -12.41
N THR A 109 2.91 3.54 -13.17
CA THR A 109 2.88 5.01 -13.18
C THR A 109 1.69 5.56 -12.41
N LEU A 110 0.96 4.72 -11.68
CA LEU A 110 -0.29 5.02 -10.99
C LEU A 110 -1.39 5.56 -11.93
N SER A 111 -1.29 5.30 -13.21
CA SER A 111 -2.33 5.59 -14.19
C SER A 111 -3.33 4.45 -14.27
N VAL A 112 -4.60 4.75 -14.55
CA VAL A 112 -5.63 3.71 -14.66
C VAL A 112 -5.32 2.78 -15.83
N GLN A 113 -5.14 1.50 -15.54
CA GLN A 113 -4.94 0.46 -16.55
C GLN A 113 -6.30 0.00 -17.10
N GLY A 114 -6.56 0.34 -18.35
CA GLY A 114 -7.86 0.07 -18.98
C GLY A 114 -8.91 1.10 -18.62
N SER A 115 -9.99 0.72 -17.95
CA SER A 115 -11.08 1.59 -17.57
C SER A 115 -11.42 1.50 -16.09
N VAL A 116 -11.96 2.57 -15.54
CA VAL A 116 -12.57 2.56 -14.22
C VAL A 116 -13.80 1.66 -14.24
N ILE A 117 -13.87 0.73 -13.30
CA ILE A 117 -14.99 -0.20 -13.14
C ILE A 117 -16.02 0.44 -12.22
N THR A 118 -17.25 0.61 -12.71
CA THR A 118 -18.38 1.14 -11.94
C THR A 118 -19.20 -0.02 -11.40
N LEU A 119 -19.13 -0.25 -10.10
CA LEU A 119 -19.85 -1.32 -9.41
C LEU A 119 -21.32 -0.98 -9.16
N SER A 120 -21.65 0.30 -8.96
CA SER A 120 -22.95 0.79 -8.52
C SER A 120 -24.14 0.37 -9.39
N ARG A 121 -23.92 -0.01 -10.64
CA ARG A 121 -24.99 -0.49 -11.54
C ARG A 121 -25.39 -1.93 -11.24
N GLN A 122 -24.46 -2.79 -10.90
CA GLN A 122 -24.69 -4.24 -10.72
C GLN A 122 -24.57 -4.65 -9.26
N PHE A 123 -23.66 -4.02 -8.51
CA PHE A 123 -23.35 -4.31 -7.12
C PHE A 123 -23.33 -3.01 -6.30
N PRO A 124 -24.50 -2.39 -6.03
CA PRO A 124 -24.57 -1.05 -5.43
C PRO A 124 -24.19 -1.00 -3.94
N GLN A 125 -24.10 -2.12 -3.27
CA GLN A 125 -23.83 -2.22 -1.84
C GLN A 125 -22.49 -2.91 -1.53
N VAL A 126 -21.55 -2.87 -2.48
CA VAL A 126 -20.20 -3.37 -2.24
C VAL A 126 -19.43 -2.38 -1.37
N VAL A 127 -19.00 -2.86 -0.19
CA VAL A 127 -18.27 -2.07 0.80
C VAL A 127 -16.81 -2.50 0.96
N GLN A 128 -16.43 -3.69 0.45
CA GLN A 128 -15.05 -4.16 0.40
C GLN A 128 -14.76 -4.79 -0.96
N ALA A 129 -13.54 -4.57 -1.46
CA ALA A 129 -13.03 -5.20 -2.67
C ALA A 129 -11.57 -5.61 -2.50
N ALA A 130 -11.17 -6.70 -3.15
CA ALA A 130 -9.78 -7.15 -3.23
C ALA A 130 -9.47 -7.72 -4.61
N MET A 131 -8.19 -7.70 -4.97
CA MET A 131 -7.71 -8.37 -6.17
C MET A 131 -7.79 -9.89 -6.01
N SER A 132 -8.06 -10.57 -7.11
CA SER A 132 -7.96 -12.03 -7.21
C SER A 132 -7.07 -12.41 -8.39
N VAL A 133 -6.57 -13.63 -8.38
CA VAL A 133 -5.77 -14.16 -9.50
C VAL A 133 -6.50 -14.01 -10.84
N GLN A 134 -5.73 -13.95 -11.94
CA GLN A 134 -6.24 -13.80 -13.32
C GLN A 134 -6.98 -12.48 -13.58
N ASN A 135 -6.63 -11.40 -12.87
CA ASN A 135 -7.30 -10.09 -12.93
C ASN A 135 -8.80 -10.15 -12.60
N ASN A 136 -9.18 -11.05 -11.71
CA ASN A 136 -10.51 -11.11 -11.13
C ASN A 136 -10.57 -10.27 -9.85
N PHE A 137 -11.78 -10.13 -9.28
CA PHE A 137 -12.01 -9.33 -8.07
C PHE A 137 -12.87 -10.09 -7.09
N TRP A 138 -12.58 -9.90 -5.82
CA TRP A 138 -13.47 -10.26 -4.72
C TRP A 138 -14.25 -9.01 -4.29
N LEU A 139 -15.55 -9.17 -4.11
CA LEU A 139 -16.47 -8.11 -3.72
C LEU A 139 -17.31 -8.60 -2.53
N PHE A 140 -17.34 -7.85 -1.42
CA PHE A 140 -18.29 -8.09 -0.35
C PHE A 140 -19.48 -7.16 -0.50
N ASP A 141 -20.67 -7.74 -0.72
CA ASP A 141 -21.93 -7.02 -0.78
C ASP A 141 -22.60 -7.05 0.61
N GLU A 142 -22.74 -5.87 1.22
CA GLU A 142 -23.29 -5.71 2.57
C GLU A 142 -24.78 -6.03 2.63
N ARG A 143 -25.51 -5.79 1.56
CA ARG A 143 -26.96 -6.08 1.52
C ARG A 143 -27.23 -7.57 1.38
N GLU A 144 -26.53 -8.23 0.50
CA GLU A 144 -26.65 -9.66 0.27
C GLU A 144 -25.91 -10.49 1.34
N LEU A 145 -25.07 -9.83 2.15
CA LEU A 145 -24.17 -10.45 3.14
C LEU A 145 -23.39 -11.61 2.53
N SER A 146 -22.85 -11.40 1.33
CA SER A 146 -22.14 -12.42 0.58
C SER A 146 -20.84 -11.88 -0.03
N ILE A 147 -19.91 -12.78 -0.28
CA ILE A 147 -18.70 -12.48 -1.04
C ILE A 147 -18.84 -13.09 -2.42
N LEU A 148 -18.62 -12.27 -3.43
CA LEU A 148 -18.61 -12.70 -4.83
C LEU A 148 -17.19 -12.63 -5.37
N ARG A 149 -16.80 -13.61 -6.17
CA ARG A 149 -15.66 -13.50 -7.06
C ARG A 149 -16.19 -13.20 -8.46
N VAL A 150 -15.68 -12.15 -9.08
CA VAL A 150 -16.12 -11.70 -10.41
C VAL A 150 -14.92 -11.56 -11.34
N ASP A 151 -15.15 -11.71 -12.64
CA ASP A 151 -14.14 -11.40 -13.65
C ASP A 151 -14.04 -9.87 -13.96
N GLY A 152 -13.11 -9.50 -14.84
CA GLY A 152 -12.91 -8.11 -15.24
C GLY A 152 -14.11 -7.45 -15.94
N GLN A 153 -15.14 -8.22 -16.31
CA GLN A 153 -16.41 -7.73 -16.86
C GLN A 153 -17.55 -7.82 -15.82
N LEU A 154 -17.22 -8.04 -14.55
CA LEU A 154 -18.15 -8.18 -13.43
C LEU A 154 -19.10 -9.39 -13.54
N ARG A 155 -18.75 -10.41 -14.32
CA ARG A 155 -19.53 -11.66 -14.38
C ARG A 155 -19.16 -12.52 -13.17
N PRO A 156 -20.15 -13.00 -12.39
CA PRO A 156 -19.89 -13.85 -11.23
C PRO A 156 -19.19 -15.16 -11.62
N LEU A 157 -18.12 -15.49 -10.89
CA LEU A 157 -17.37 -16.74 -10.98
C LEU A 157 -17.69 -17.66 -9.80
N SER A 158 -17.84 -17.08 -8.60
CA SER A 158 -18.28 -17.80 -7.40
C SER A 158 -19.00 -16.87 -6.44
N ASN A 159 -19.76 -17.47 -5.49
CA ASN A 159 -20.51 -16.77 -4.48
C ASN A 159 -20.55 -17.63 -3.21
N THR A 160 -20.27 -17.03 -2.06
CA THR A 160 -20.32 -17.73 -0.76
C THR A 160 -21.73 -18.08 -0.29
N GLY A 161 -22.76 -17.51 -0.92
CA GLY A 161 -24.10 -17.45 -0.33
C GLY A 161 -24.15 -16.52 0.88
N ARG A 162 -25.24 -16.56 1.64
CA ARG A 162 -25.45 -15.69 2.80
C ARG A 162 -24.58 -16.11 3.97
N LEU A 163 -23.63 -15.24 4.29
CA LEU A 163 -22.63 -15.48 5.33
C LEU A 163 -23.24 -15.46 6.75
N ASP A 164 -24.27 -14.66 6.99
CA ASP A 164 -24.95 -14.64 8.29
C ASP A 164 -25.58 -16.01 8.63
N GLN A 165 -26.12 -16.70 7.63
CA GLN A 165 -26.65 -18.05 7.79
C GLN A 165 -25.54 -19.10 7.96
N LEU A 166 -24.45 -18.94 7.20
CA LEU A 166 -23.33 -19.86 7.23
C LEU A 166 -22.54 -19.78 8.55
N LEU A 167 -22.31 -18.56 9.03
CA LEU A 167 -21.43 -18.27 10.17
C LEU A 167 -22.17 -18.16 11.50
N GLY A 168 -23.48 -17.94 11.48
CA GLY A 168 -24.30 -17.71 12.68
C GLY A 168 -24.18 -16.28 13.26
N PHE A 169 -23.52 -15.37 12.54
CA PHE A 169 -23.43 -13.94 12.89
C PHE A 169 -23.36 -13.10 11.62
N THR A 170 -23.70 -11.82 11.72
CA THR A 170 -23.62 -10.87 10.61
C THR A 170 -22.18 -10.35 10.47
N PRO A 171 -21.43 -10.72 9.41
CA PRO A 171 -20.07 -10.27 9.22
C PRO A 171 -20.02 -8.78 8.84
N ARG A 172 -18.94 -8.11 9.32
CA ARG A 172 -18.65 -6.69 9.01
C ARG A 172 -17.19 -6.55 8.58
N PRO A 173 -16.86 -6.99 7.37
CA PRO A 173 -15.48 -6.97 6.90
C PRO A 173 -14.93 -5.54 6.79
N THR A 174 -13.69 -5.37 7.22
CA THR A 174 -12.92 -4.12 7.05
C THR A 174 -11.78 -4.24 6.05
N GLY A 175 -11.53 -5.45 5.54
CA GLY A 175 -10.52 -5.71 4.52
C GLY A 175 -10.56 -7.15 4.05
N MET A 176 -10.09 -7.36 2.83
CA MET A 176 -9.96 -8.68 2.21
C MET A 176 -8.61 -8.77 1.52
N HIS A 177 -8.05 -9.97 1.48
CA HIS A 177 -6.77 -10.24 0.82
C HIS A 177 -6.72 -11.69 0.32
N GLU A 178 -6.37 -11.90 -0.96
CA GLU A 178 -6.16 -13.24 -1.51
C GLU A 178 -4.66 -13.57 -1.49
N HIS A 179 -4.32 -14.74 -0.96
CA HIS A 179 -2.96 -15.26 -0.97
C HIS A 179 -2.99 -16.79 -1.11
N ASP A 180 -2.18 -17.33 -2.03
CA ASP A 180 -2.02 -18.78 -2.28
C ASP A 180 -3.35 -19.55 -2.42
N GLY A 181 -4.30 -18.96 -3.14
CA GLY A 181 -5.59 -19.60 -3.41
C GLY A 181 -6.60 -19.54 -2.28
N TRP A 182 -6.30 -18.76 -1.23
CA TRP A 182 -7.18 -18.52 -0.10
C TRP A 182 -7.55 -17.04 -0.02
N LEU A 183 -8.84 -16.75 0.20
CA LEU A 183 -9.33 -15.43 0.53
C LEU A 183 -9.39 -15.29 2.05
N TYR A 184 -8.69 -14.31 2.58
CA TYR A 184 -8.73 -13.91 3.98
C TYR A 184 -9.57 -12.65 4.13
N VAL A 185 -10.53 -12.67 5.04
CA VAL A 185 -11.50 -11.58 5.25
C VAL A 185 -11.43 -11.13 6.70
N ASN A 186 -10.98 -9.90 6.94
CA ASN A 186 -10.88 -9.33 8.28
C ASN A 186 -12.23 -8.88 8.78
N ASP A 187 -12.77 -9.58 9.75
CA ASP A 187 -13.88 -9.11 10.58
C ASP A 187 -13.34 -8.77 11.97
N PRO A 188 -13.24 -7.49 12.36
CA PRO A 188 -12.61 -7.11 13.62
C PRO A 188 -13.27 -7.68 14.88
N LEU A 189 -14.54 -8.06 14.80
CA LEU A 189 -15.29 -8.61 15.94
C LEU A 189 -15.14 -10.14 16.03
N ASN A 190 -15.10 -10.81 14.88
CA ASN A 190 -15.23 -12.26 14.83
C ASN A 190 -13.92 -12.98 14.42
N GLY A 191 -12.92 -12.25 13.92
CA GLY A 191 -11.65 -12.79 13.47
C GLY A 191 -11.48 -12.76 11.96
N ILE A 192 -10.50 -13.50 11.45
CA ILE A 192 -10.22 -13.55 10.02
C ILE A 192 -10.89 -14.80 9.44
N LEU A 193 -11.89 -14.57 8.59
CA LEU A 193 -12.62 -15.62 7.91
C LEU A 193 -11.81 -16.07 6.69
N VAL A 194 -11.70 -17.38 6.47
CA VAL A 194 -10.89 -17.94 5.38
C VAL A 194 -11.80 -18.73 4.43
N PHE A 195 -11.70 -18.41 3.14
CA PHE A 195 -12.47 -19.06 2.07
C PHE A 195 -11.52 -19.55 0.98
N ASP A 196 -11.93 -20.59 0.25
CA ASP A 196 -11.25 -21.00 -0.98
C ASP A 196 -11.65 -20.13 -2.19
N LEU A 197 -11.04 -20.39 -3.37
CA LEU A 197 -11.34 -19.64 -4.59
C LEU A 197 -12.78 -19.85 -5.12
N PHE A 198 -13.50 -20.85 -4.61
CA PHE A 198 -14.89 -21.11 -4.96
C PHE A 198 -15.88 -20.46 -4.00
N GLY A 199 -15.36 -19.76 -2.97
CA GLY A 199 -16.17 -19.12 -1.94
C GLY A 199 -16.62 -20.08 -0.83
N THR A 200 -16.00 -21.27 -0.73
CA THR A 200 -16.31 -22.21 0.35
C THR A 200 -15.60 -21.77 1.63
N TYR A 201 -16.36 -21.61 2.73
CA TYR A 201 -15.80 -21.32 4.03
C TYR A 201 -14.96 -22.48 4.55
N ALA A 202 -13.74 -22.20 4.95
CA ALA A 202 -12.80 -23.19 5.48
C ALA A 202 -12.67 -23.11 7.02
N ARG A 203 -12.39 -21.92 7.55
CA ARG A 203 -12.14 -21.71 8.99
C ARG A 203 -12.16 -20.23 9.36
N THR A 204 -12.18 -19.95 10.68
CA THR A 204 -11.87 -18.64 11.23
C THR A 204 -10.56 -18.68 12.01
N ILE A 205 -9.68 -17.71 11.75
CA ILE A 205 -8.49 -17.46 12.55
C ILE A 205 -8.90 -16.47 13.65
N PRO A 206 -8.66 -16.77 14.97
CA PRO A 206 -9.23 -15.98 16.07
C PRO A 206 -8.40 -14.71 16.37
N ILE A 207 -8.11 -13.90 15.35
CA ILE A 207 -7.41 -12.63 15.47
C ILE A 207 -8.46 -11.52 15.32
N THR A 208 -8.78 -10.85 16.41
CA THR A 208 -9.81 -9.80 16.48
C THR A 208 -9.21 -8.43 16.79
N GLY A 209 -9.98 -7.35 16.54
CA GLY A 209 -9.60 -5.99 16.90
C GLY A 209 -8.49 -5.38 16.06
N ILE A 210 -8.24 -5.93 14.85
CA ILE A 210 -7.22 -5.42 13.93
C ILE A 210 -7.85 -4.63 12.79
N LEU A 211 -7.12 -3.62 12.29
CA LEU A 211 -7.55 -2.81 11.15
C LEU A 211 -7.15 -3.42 9.79
N GLY A 212 -6.07 -4.19 9.78
CA GLY A 212 -5.55 -4.83 8.58
C GLY A 212 -4.49 -5.86 8.91
N PHE A 213 -4.13 -6.65 7.91
CA PHE A 213 -3.13 -7.73 8.01
C PHE A 213 -2.39 -7.89 6.68
N GLN A 214 -1.31 -8.64 6.71
CA GLN A 214 -0.59 -9.14 5.53
C GLN A 214 -0.46 -10.66 5.66
N VAL A 215 -0.49 -11.38 4.53
CA VAL A 215 -0.14 -12.81 4.49
C VAL A 215 1.11 -12.97 3.64
N ARG A 216 2.09 -13.71 4.16
CA ARG A 216 3.34 -14.03 3.48
C ARG A 216 3.72 -15.49 3.78
N GLY A 217 3.63 -16.33 2.77
CA GLY A 217 3.81 -17.76 2.95
C GLY A 217 2.83 -18.32 3.99
N GLN A 218 3.36 -18.88 5.07
CA GLN A 218 2.57 -19.45 6.18
C GLN A 218 2.40 -18.49 7.37
N GLU A 219 2.80 -17.24 7.22
CA GLU A 219 2.73 -16.25 8.30
C GLU A 219 1.73 -15.14 7.98
N MET A 220 0.99 -14.74 9.01
CA MET A 220 0.10 -13.58 8.96
C MET A 220 0.61 -12.50 9.90
N TYR A 221 0.88 -11.33 9.34
CA TYR A 221 1.38 -10.16 10.07
C TYR A 221 0.23 -9.18 10.30
N PHE A 222 0.08 -8.70 11.53
CA PHE A 222 -0.94 -7.72 11.88
C PHE A 222 -0.44 -6.78 12.97
N PHE A 223 -0.90 -5.53 12.90
CA PHE A 223 -0.59 -4.51 13.89
C PHE A 223 -1.73 -4.41 14.90
N LYS A 224 -1.41 -4.56 16.19
CA LYS A 224 -2.37 -4.50 17.28
C LYS A 224 -1.69 -4.01 18.56
N ASP A 225 -2.37 -3.18 19.34
CA ASP A 225 -1.93 -2.70 20.67
C ASP A 225 -0.51 -2.08 20.63
N GLY A 226 -0.20 -1.33 19.57
CA GLY A 226 1.11 -0.70 19.38
C GLY A 226 2.23 -1.63 18.96
N GLY A 227 1.97 -2.91 18.72
CA GLY A 227 2.94 -3.92 18.29
C GLY A 227 2.63 -4.58 16.97
N LEU A 228 3.66 -5.02 16.27
CA LEU A 228 3.54 -5.91 15.14
C LEU A 228 3.55 -7.36 15.64
N HIS A 229 2.56 -8.13 15.25
CA HIS A 229 2.41 -9.53 15.61
C HIS A 229 2.53 -10.40 14.36
N VAL A 230 3.00 -11.62 14.57
CA VAL A 230 3.08 -12.67 13.54
C VAL A 230 2.35 -13.89 14.06
N TYR A 231 1.36 -14.32 13.31
CA TYR A 231 0.66 -15.58 13.55
C TYR A 231 1.13 -16.61 12.53
N ASP A 232 1.68 -17.70 13.01
CA ASP A 232 2.07 -18.84 12.20
C ASP A 232 0.84 -19.73 11.94
N MET A 233 0.49 -19.92 10.68
CA MET A 233 -0.70 -20.68 10.28
C MET A 233 -0.54 -22.19 10.34
N GLN A 234 0.67 -22.70 10.63
CA GLN A 234 0.96 -24.11 10.81
C GLN A 234 0.98 -24.50 12.30
N SER A 235 1.72 -23.74 13.12
CA SER A 235 1.81 -23.97 14.56
C SER A 235 0.66 -23.36 15.35
N PHE A 236 -0.08 -22.40 14.74
CA PHE A 236 -1.13 -21.60 15.39
C PHE A 236 -0.63 -20.71 16.53
N GLU A 237 0.67 -20.44 16.57
CA GLU A 237 1.30 -19.59 17.57
C GLU A 237 1.37 -18.14 17.10
N THR A 238 1.24 -17.22 18.07
CA THR A 238 1.42 -15.80 17.83
C THR A 238 2.65 -15.32 18.58
N ARG A 239 3.55 -14.62 17.89
CA ARG A 239 4.70 -13.93 18.49
C ARG A 239 4.62 -12.44 18.20
N GLN A 240 5.16 -11.63 19.09
CA GLN A 240 5.32 -10.19 18.85
C GLN A 240 6.69 -9.90 18.27
N VAL A 241 6.73 -9.01 17.32
CA VAL A 241 7.96 -8.50 16.69
C VAL A 241 8.26 -7.13 17.27
N VAL A 242 9.48 -6.90 17.72
CA VAL A 242 9.90 -5.63 18.32
C VAL A 242 10.15 -4.61 17.20
N LEU A 243 9.38 -3.54 17.20
CA LEU A 243 9.56 -2.43 16.28
C LEU A 243 10.68 -1.49 16.78
N PRO A 244 11.42 -0.84 15.86
CA PRO A 244 12.46 0.12 16.23
C PRO A 244 11.91 1.46 16.77
N GLN A 245 10.60 1.70 16.64
CA GLN A 245 9.93 2.91 17.11
C GLN A 245 9.16 2.63 18.41
N GLU A 246 8.96 3.69 19.20
CA GLU A 246 8.09 3.66 20.38
C GLU A 246 6.65 3.29 19.98
N PRO A 247 6.04 2.26 20.59
CA PRO A 247 4.72 1.75 20.23
C PRO A 247 3.62 2.81 20.14
N ALA A 248 3.62 3.77 21.07
CA ALA A 248 2.62 4.85 21.11
C ALA A 248 2.66 5.82 19.91
N GLN A 249 3.75 5.82 19.15
CA GLN A 249 3.90 6.67 17.96
C GLN A 249 3.48 5.97 16.68
N VAL A 250 3.39 4.64 16.68
CA VAL A 250 3.10 3.83 15.50
C VAL A 250 1.60 3.73 15.29
N ARG A 251 1.13 4.11 14.11
CA ARG A 251 -0.27 3.98 13.67
C ARG A 251 -0.53 2.68 12.93
N GLU A 252 0.45 2.26 12.14
CA GLU A 252 0.40 1.03 11.33
C GLU A 252 1.83 0.52 11.10
N ALA A 253 2.01 -0.79 11.09
CA ALA A 253 3.29 -1.41 10.76
C ALA A 253 3.10 -2.57 9.78
N ARG A 254 4.07 -2.73 8.88
CA ARG A 254 4.13 -3.80 7.89
C ARG A 254 5.56 -4.33 7.79
N ILE A 255 5.70 -5.50 7.19
CA ILE A 255 7.00 -6.11 6.94
C ILE A 255 7.06 -6.64 5.50
N GLU A 256 8.16 -6.33 4.79
CA GLU A 256 8.44 -6.90 3.49
C GLU A 256 9.94 -7.19 3.37
N ARG A 257 10.28 -8.43 3.01
CA ARG A 257 11.67 -8.84 2.71
C ARG A 257 12.69 -8.42 3.79
N GLY A 258 12.32 -8.58 5.06
CA GLY A 258 13.21 -8.23 6.17
C GLY A 258 13.37 -6.73 6.41
N ILE A 259 12.41 -5.92 5.96
CA ILE A 259 12.32 -4.48 6.21
C ILE A 259 11.01 -4.20 6.92
N PHE A 260 11.08 -3.45 8.02
CA PHE A 260 9.92 -2.84 8.66
C PHE A 260 9.52 -1.57 7.94
N TYR A 261 8.23 -1.38 7.80
CA TYR A 261 7.59 -0.15 7.34
C TYR A 261 6.63 0.29 8.42
N THR A 262 6.80 1.50 8.96
CA THR A 262 5.95 2.01 10.03
C THR A 262 5.38 3.37 9.65
N LEU A 263 4.07 3.52 9.80
CA LEU A 263 3.37 4.78 9.65
C LEU A 263 3.32 5.48 11.01
N LEU A 264 3.92 6.63 11.08
CA LEU A 264 3.84 7.56 12.20
C LEU A 264 2.88 8.70 11.86
N LYS A 265 2.75 9.69 12.74
CA LYS A 265 1.84 10.83 12.53
C LYS A 265 2.22 11.66 11.30
N ASP A 266 3.51 11.88 11.09
CA ASP A 266 4.08 12.84 10.13
C ASP A 266 5.02 12.19 9.09
N ARG A 267 5.15 10.86 9.10
CA ARG A 267 6.06 10.14 8.19
C ARG A 267 5.79 8.65 8.11
N ILE A 268 6.32 8.04 7.05
CA ILE A 268 6.57 6.60 6.99
C ILE A 268 8.07 6.38 7.19
N THR A 269 8.44 5.42 8.04
CA THR A 269 9.84 5.03 8.21
C THR A 269 10.07 3.60 7.73
N THR A 270 11.26 3.32 7.21
CA THR A 270 11.71 1.96 6.90
C THR A 270 12.95 1.63 7.71
N ALA A 271 13.04 0.41 8.22
CA ALA A 271 14.19 -0.07 8.98
C ALA A 271 14.42 -1.56 8.71
N PRO A 272 15.66 -2.05 8.66
CA PRO A 272 15.90 -3.49 8.57
C PRO A 272 15.38 -4.21 9.81
N VAL A 273 14.87 -5.43 9.61
CA VAL A 273 14.53 -6.34 10.71
C VAL A 273 15.82 -6.83 11.33
N PRO A 274 16.01 -6.73 12.66
CA PRO A 274 17.19 -7.27 13.32
C PRO A 274 17.32 -8.79 13.11
N PRO A 275 18.54 -9.31 12.99
CA PRO A 275 18.76 -10.76 12.92
C PRO A 275 18.18 -11.46 14.14
N GLY A 276 17.37 -12.52 13.94
CA GLY A 276 16.81 -13.34 15.01
C GLY A 276 15.40 -12.93 15.48
N GLN A 277 14.74 -12.05 14.78
CA GLN A 277 13.31 -11.72 14.96
C GLN A 277 12.42 -12.40 13.93
#